data_528d8ddfd2f2039e07a1e6b2c9d1b76b
#
_entry.id   528d8ddfd2f2039e07a1e6b2c9d1b76b
#
_cell.length_a   1.000
_cell.length_b   1.000
_cell.length_c   1.000
_cell.angle_alpha   90.00
_cell.angle_beta   90.00
_cell.angle_gamma   90.00
#
_symmetry.space_group_name_H-M   'P 1'
#
loop_
_entity.id
_entity.type
_entity.pdbx_description
1 polymer ?
#
loop_
_entity_poly.entity_id
_entity_poly.type
_entity_poly.pdbx_seq_one_letter_code
_entity_poly.pdbx_strand_id
1 'polypeptide(L)'
;MSYEVLLHPDADAYLSELDEKSERICRENLGYLAENPYPGRGRGDKEGLVIDGDNRYRIHIGRSYTAFYDIYDDRGEVRVTEILPIDEAHKRYGF
;
A
#
# COMPACT_ATOMS: atom_id res chain seq x y z
N MET A 1 -0.93 0.50 -18.79
CA MET A 1 -1.06 1.87 -18.30
C MET A 1 -0.40 1.99 -16.95
N SER A 2 0.27 3.09 -16.71
CA SER A 2 0.89 3.33 -15.42
C SER A 2 0.06 4.32 -14.60
N TYR A 3 0.16 4.18 -13.28
CA TYR A 3 -0.51 5.04 -12.32
C TYR A 3 0.53 5.87 -11.60
N GLU A 4 0.13 7.05 -11.16
CA GLU A 4 0.96 7.87 -10.26
C GLU A 4 0.66 7.43 -8.83
N VAL A 5 1.70 7.06 -8.08
CA VAL A 5 1.55 6.65 -6.68
C VAL A 5 1.84 7.84 -5.79
N LEU A 6 0.83 8.27 -5.05
CA LEU A 6 0.92 9.40 -4.13
C LEU A 6 0.89 8.88 -2.70
N LEU A 7 1.79 9.38 -1.87
CA LEU A 7 1.86 8.99 -0.47
C LEU A 7 1.27 10.09 0.41
N HIS A 8 0.40 9.69 1.33
CA HIS A 8 -0.02 10.60 2.40
C HIS A 8 1.24 11.01 3.18
N PRO A 9 1.35 12.27 3.63
CA PRO A 9 2.53 12.73 4.38
C PRO A 9 2.92 11.82 5.55
N ASP A 10 1.95 11.26 6.26
CA ASP A 10 2.21 10.35 7.38
C ASP A 10 2.85 9.04 6.91
N ALA A 11 2.41 8.53 5.75
CA ALA A 11 2.98 7.32 5.17
C ALA A 11 4.42 7.57 4.72
N ASP A 12 4.67 8.70 4.10
CA ASP A 12 6.03 9.06 3.67
C ASP A 12 6.95 9.24 4.88
N ALA A 13 6.49 9.91 5.92
CA ALA A 13 7.25 10.08 7.15
C ALA A 13 7.58 8.74 7.80
N TYR A 14 6.60 7.83 7.82
CA TYR A 14 6.82 6.48 8.36
C TYR A 14 7.94 5.76 7.62
N LEU A 15 7.93 5.80 6.30
CA LEU A 15 8.97 5.15 5.48
C LEU A 15 10.34 5.75 5.77
N SER A 16 10.41 7.07 5.92
CA SER A 16 11.68 7.75 6.14
C SER A 16 12.30 7.43 7.49
N GLU A 17 11.51 6.92 8.44
CA GLU A 17 12.00 6.53 9.76
C GLU A 17 12.49 5.08 9.82
N LEU A 18 12.22 4.29 8.77
CA LEU A 18 12.67 2.91 8.72
C LEU A 18 14.17 2.84 8.42
N ASP A 19 14.77 1.68 8.74
CA ASP A 19 16.14 1.43 8.30
C ASP A 19 16.18 1.43 6.77
N GLU A 20 17.36 1.69 6.22
CA GLU A 20 17.55 1.87 4.78
C GLU A 20 17.05 0.68 3.95
N LYS A 21 17.31 -0.54 4.41
CA LYS A 21 16.87 -1.73 3.70
C LYS A 21 15.36 -1.86 3.68
N SER A 22 14.71 -1.65 4.82
CA SER A 22 13.26 -1.74 4.94
C SER A 22 12.56 -0.67 4.11
N GLU A 23 13.08 0.54 4.16
CA GLU A 23 12.55 1.66 3.36
C GLU A 23 12.62 1.33 1.87
N ARG A 24 13.77 0.82 1.41
CA ARG A 24 13.95 0.46 0.00
C ARG A 24 12.95 -0.61 -0.44
N ILE A 25 12.77 -1.66 0.37
CA ILE A 25 11.85 -2.74 0.06
C ILE A 25 10.41 -2.22 0.00
N CYS A 26 10.02 -1.37 0.94
CA CYS A 26 8.68 -0.79 0.94
C CYS A 26 8.45 0.08 -0.30
N ARG A 27 9.39 0.95 -0.64
CA ARG A 27 9.26 1.83 -1.81
C ARG A 27 9.23 1.03 -3.11
N GLU A 28 9.99 -0.05 -3.20
CA GLU A 28 9.97 -0.93 -4.35
C GLU A 28 8.59 -1.59 -4.53
N ASN A 29 8.00 -2.08 -3.44
CA ASN A 29 6.66 -2.68 -3.50
C ASN A 29 5.59 -1.65 -3.85
N LEU A 30 5.69 -0.44 -3.33
CA LEU A 30 4.76 0.63 -3.70
C LEU A 30 4.88 0.96 -5.19
N GLY A 31 6.07 0.81 -5.77
CA GLY A 31 6.28 0.97 -7.21
C GLY A 31 5.49 -0.04 -8.05
N TYR A 32 5.21 -1.22 -7.51
CA TYR A 32 4.38 -2.21 -8.21
C TYR A 32 2.96 -1.68 -8.43
N LEU A 33 2.48 -0.82 -7.52
CA LEU A 33 1.16 -0.21 -7.66
C LEU A 33 1.09 0.75 -8.86
N ALA A 34 2.22 1.34 -9.24
CA ALA A 34 2.29 2.17 -10.42
C ALA A 34 2.09 1.36 -11.70
N GLU A 35 2.51 0.10 -11.69
CA GLU A 35 2.34 -0.81 -12.83
C GLU A 35 0.92 -1.32 -12.93
N ASN A 36 0.39 -1.86 -11.83
CA ASN A 36 -0.99 -2.32 -11.75
C ASN A 36 -1.42 -2.40 -10.28
N PRO A 37 -2.37 -1.56 -9.85
CA PRO A 37 -2.79 -1.55 -8.44
C PRO A 37 -3.85 -2.59 -8.10
N TYR A 38 -4.37 -3.33 -9.06
CA TYR A 38 -5.46 -4.27 -8.82
C TYR A 38 -4.96 -5.63 -8.34
N PRO A 39 -5.67 -6.23 -7.37
CA PRO A 39 -5.33 -7.57 -6.87
C PRO A 39 -5.31 -8.62 -7.99
N GLY A 40 -4.38 -9.55 -7.88
CA GLY A 40 -4.27 -10.64 -8.84
C GLY A 40 -3.65 -10.27 -10.18
N ARG A 41 -3.21 -9.03 -10.33
CA ARG A 41 -2.60 -8.54 -11.57
C ARG A 41 -1.27 -7.86 -11.28
N GLY A 42 -0.30 -8.08 -12.14
CA GLY A 42 1.03 -7.51 -11.97
C GLY A 42 1.73 -8.07 -10.76
N ARG A 43 2.76 -7.34 -10.28
CA ARG A 43 3.56 -7.76 -9.14
C ARG A 43 2.97 -7.24 -7.83
N GLY A 44 3.34 -7.88 -6.74
CA GLY A 44 2.93 -7.49 -5.41
C GLY A 44 1.79 -8.33 -4.88
N ASP A 45 1.75 -8.50 -3.56
CA ASP A 45 0.71 -9.26 -2.86
C ASP A 45 -0.40 -8.30 -2.45
N LYS A 46 -1.35 -8.12 -3.37
CA LYS A 46 -2.43 -7.12 -3.24
C LYS A 46 -3.76 -7.79 -2.95
N GLU A 47 -4.58 -7.12 -2.15
CA GLU A 47 -5.86 -7.66 -1.71
C GLU A 47 -6.90 -6.55 -1.59
N GLY A 48 -8.13 -6.86 -1.99
CA GLY A 48 -9.27 -5.95 -1.81
C GLY A 48 -9.92 -6.17 -0.46
N LEU A 49 -10.39 -5.10 0.15
CA LEU A 49 -11.05 -5.11 1.46
C LEU A 49 -12.33 -4.28 1.42
N VAL A 50 -13.26 -4.60 2.33
CA VAL A 50 -14.38 -3.69 2.60
C VAL A 50 -14.21 -3.21 4.03
N ILE A 51 -14.03 -1.89 4.21
CA ILE A 51 -13.84 -1.27 5.51
C ILE A 51 -14.92 -0.20 5.65
N ASP A 52 -15.79 -0.34 6.64
CA ASP A 52 -16.90 0.60 6.89
C ASP A 52 -17.75 0.84 5.63
N GLY A 53 -17.97 -0.24 4.85
CA GLY A 53 -18.78 -0.16 3.64
C GLY A 53 -18.05 0.33 2.39
N ASP A 54 -16.80 0.76 2.51
CA ASP A 54 -16.02 1.26 1.39
C ASP A 54 -15.03 0.21 0.88
N ASN A 55 -14.91 0.15 -0.44
CA ASN A 55 -13.90 -0.72 -1.07
C ASN A 55 -12.53 -0.08 -0.93
N ARG A 56 -11.64 -0.78 -0.25
CA ARG A 56 -10.27 -0.35 -0.04
C ARG A 56 -9.33 -1.45 -0.51
N TYR A 57 -8.04 -1.13 -0.53
CA TYR A 57 -7.03 -2.08 -0.98
C TYR A 57 -5.84 -2.06 -0.04
N ARG A 58 -5.12 -3.19 0.01
CA ARG A 58 -3.86 -3.27 0.72
C ARG A 58 -2.84 -4.06 -0.08
N ILE A 59 -1.57 -3.76 0.16
CA ILE A 59 -0.46 -4.56 -0.35
C ILE A 59 0.39 -5.01 0.84
N HIS A 60 0.65 -6.31 0.91
CA HIS A 60 1.57 -6.87 1.90
C HIS A 60 2.99 -6.71 1.38
N ILE A 61 3.85 -6.14 2.21
CA ILE A 61 5.25 -5.88 1.87
C ILE A 61 6.10 -6.84 2.67
N GLY A 62 6.52 -7.94 2.03
CA GLY A 62 7.20 -9.01 2.71
C GLY A 62 6.31 -9.59 3.82
N ARG A 63 6.91 -9.89 4.96
CA ARG A 63 6.18 -10.38 6.13
C ARG A 63 6.12 -9.35 7.25
N SER A 64 6.48 -8.11 6.94
CA SER A 64 6.71 -7.10 7.97
C SER A 64 5.76 -5.92 7.91
N TYR A 65 5.28 -5.53 6.74
CA TYR A 65 4.50 -4.30 6.58
C TYR A 65 3.27 -4.51 5.73
N THR A 66 2.27 -3.63 5.92
CA THR A 66 1.08 -3.57 5.08
C THR A 66 0.83 -2.11 4.74
N ALA A 67 0.60 -1.82 3.46
CA ALA A 67 0.23 -0.48 3.01
C ALA A 67 -1.21 -0.51 2.52
N PHE A 68 -2.00 0.48 2.96
CA PHE A 68 -3.39 0.64 2.55
C PHE A 68 -3.47 1.74 1.51
N TYR A 69 -4.25 1.51 0.47
CA TYR A 69 -4.34 2.46 -0.64
C TYR A 69 -5.72 2.45 -1.28
N ASP A 70 -5.99 3.53 -2.02
CA ASP A 70 -7.20 3.68 -2.83
C ASP A 70 -6.79 3.91 -4.28
N ILE A 71 -7.66 3.49 -5.20
CA ILE A 71 -7.41 3.59 -6.64
C ILE A 71 -8.38 4.61 -7.24
N TYR A 72 -7.85 5.60 -7.95
CA TYR A 72 -8.62 6.63 -8.63
C TYR A 72 -8.35 6.51 -10.13
N ASP A 73 -9.08 5.61 -10.79
CA ASP A 73 -8.88 5.31 -12.21
C ASP A 73 -9.07 6.52 -13.12
N ASP A 74 -10.05 7.35 -12.80
CA ASP A 74 -10.34 8.55 -13.59
C ASP A 74 -9.19 9.54 -13.61
N ARG A 75 -8.30 9.47 -12.62
CA ARG A 75 -7.13 10.34 -12.51
C ARG A 75 -5.82 9.60 -12.77
N GLY A 76 -5.86 8.29 -12.95
CA GLY A 76 -4.65 7.49 -13.06
C GLY A 76 -3.79 7.57 -11.82
N GLU A 77 -4.41 7.62 -10.63
CA GLU A 77 -3.72 7.79 -9.34
C GLU A 77 -3.99 6.63 -8.40
N VAL A 78 -2.96 6.32 -7.62
CA VAL A 78 -3.07 5.43 -6.45
C VAL A 78 -2.64 6.25 -5.25
N ARG A 79 -3.48 6.33 -4.23
CA ARG A 79 -3.19 7.10 -3.02
C ARG A 79 -2.95 6.15 -1.87
N VAL A 80 -1.72 6.12 -1.40
CA VAL A 80 -1.34 5.32 -0.22
C VAL A 80 -1.67 6.14 1.01
N THR A 81 -2.61 5.64 1.80
CA THR A 81 -3.14 6.39 2.95
C THR A 81 -2.40 6.09 4.24
N GLU A 82 -1.91 4.84 4.39
CA GLU A 82 -1.32 4.42 5.64
C GLU A 82 -0.39 3.23 5.42
N ILE A 83 0.70 3.18 6.18
CA ILE A 83 1.60 2.03 6.19
C ILE A 83 1.78 1.62 7.65
N LEU A 84 1.57 0.34 7.94
CA LEU A 84 1.64 -0.19 9.31
C LEU A 84 2.50 -1.45 9.36
N PRO A 85 3.14 -1.70 10.51
CA PRO A 85 3.68 -3.04 10.77
C PRO A 85 2.56 -4.06 10.70
N ILE A 86 2.87 -5.27 10.25
CA ILE A 86 1.82 -6.27 10.00
C ILE A 86 1.02 -6.62 11.27
N ASP A 87 1.67 -6.63 12.44
CA ASP A 87 0.98 -6.91 13.71
C ASP A 87 -0.07 -5.87 14.02
N GLU A 88 0.25 -4.60 13.78
CA GLU A 88 -0.67 -3.51 14.02
C GLU A 88 -1.82 -3.50 13.03
N ALA A 89 -1.53 -3.84 11.77
CA ALA A 89 -2.57 -3.97 10.74
C ALA A 89 -3.58 -5.04 11.13
N HIS A 90 -3.11 -6.19 11.65
CA HIS A 90 -3.99 -7.27 12.10
C HIS A 90 -4.87 -6.83 13.27
N LYS A 91 -4.31 -6.12 14.24
CA LYS A 91 -5.08 -5.62 15.38
C LYS A 91 -6.16 -4.64 14.97
N ARG A 92 -5.84 -3.74 14.04
CA ARG A 92 -6.75 -2.67 13.64
C ARG A 92 -7.86 -3.15 12.70
N TYR A 93 -7.57 -4.09 11.82
CA TYR A 93 -8.49 -4.50 10.75
C TYR A 93 -8.90 -5.98 10.82
N GLY A 94 -8.43 -6.75 11.79
CA GLY A 94 -8.86 -8.11 12.02
C GLY A 94 -8.37 -9.15 11.02
N PHE A 95 -7.26 -8.92 10.37
CA PHE A 95 -6.74 -9.86 9.35
C PHE A 95 -5.54 -10.63 9.80
#